data_139922736d88410656ae9be9173617f3
#
_entry.id   139922736d88410656ae9be9173617f3
#
_cell.length_a   1.000
_cell.length_b   1.000
_cell.length_c   1.000
_cell.angle_alpha   90.00
_cell.angle_beta   90.00
_cell.angle_gamma   90.00
#
_symmetry.space_group_name_H-M   'P 1'
#
loop_
_entity.id
_entity.type
_entity.pdbx_description
1 polymer ?
#
loop_
_entity_poly.entity_id
_entity_poly.type
_entity_poly.pdbx_seq_one_letter_code
_entity_poly.pdbx_strand_id
1 'polypeptide(L)'
;MINESLLVLVIAILGYAMIRQHRAQKVLIQKQKKRNREVRREALMERDQLLDALGDAFLLVNEISQIVFANAAARKLVKGRKLSGRSLMEAFIDDQLSVAIMKCIRTGKPMQERVVLHSTFSPLGAASNQGISAWVIDAAPLKTIGNEELTRVVIRDMTTEYMSDQVRRDFVANASHELRTPMSIINGYLENLLDDGLIEDHALATKFLGAMRKHGQRIARLVEDMLVISKMESGESIALNRDDFLVRDCIQDVVDRLELMIEKQGSVISIIIMPDDLTLNADRFYWTQILFNLVENALKQNPTNGLEIKIEAKAVDGGINISVSDNGVGIPSGDLPYIFKRFYRVEKDQVKSEIKGTGLGLSIVKRAVEAHGGEITATSQPGQRTCFMIRLPVNLDC
;
A
#
# COMPACT_ATOMS: atom_id res chain seq x y z
N MET A 1 -4.77 -83.34 -61.35
CA MET A 1 -5.90 -82.81 -60.60
C MET A 1 -5.57 -82.46 -59.13
N ILE A 2 -4.66 -83.22 -58.48
CA ILE A 2 -4.31 -83.00 -57.06
C ILE A 2 -3.46 -81.73 -56.85
N ASN A 3 -2.72 -81.29 -57.86
CA ASN A 3 -1.79 -80.08 -57.74
C ASN A 3 -2.50 -78.74 -57.75
N GLU A 4 -3.63 -78.54 -58.41
CA GLU A 4 -4.34 -77.25 -58.47
C GLU A 4 -5.09 -76.96 -57.17
N SER A 5 -5.69 -77.98 -56.54
CA SER A 5 -6.33 -77.79 -55.25
C SER A 5 -5.36 -77.44 -54.12
N LEU A 6 -4.13 -77.98 -54.19
CA LEU A 6 -3.08 -77.64 -53.23
C LEU A 6 -2.60 -76.20 -53.38
N LEU A 7 -2.47 -75.73 -54.63
CA LEU A 7 -2.07 -74.35 -54.94
C LEU A 7 -3.13 -73.34 -54.46
N VAL A 8 -4.40 -73.61 -54.66
CA VAL A 8 -5.49 -72.73 -54.16
C VAL A 8 -5.50 -72.65 -52.63
N LEU A 9 -5.26 -73.78 -51.95
CA LEU A 9 -5.19 -73.84 -50.49
C LEU A 9 -4.00 -72.99 -49.95
N VAL A 10 -2.83 -73.10 -50.59
CA VAL A 10 -1.65 -72.30 -50.22
C VAL A 10 -1.88 -70.82 -50.42
N ILE A 11 -2.49 -70.38 -51.53
CA ILE A 11 -2.84 -68.97 -51.80
C ILE A 11 -3.84 -68.47 -50.75
N ALA A 12 -4.86 -69.29 -50.39
CA ALA A 12 -5.83 -68.92 -49.38
C ALA A 12 -5.18 -68.73 -47.99
N ILE A 13 -4.27 -69.66 -47.60
CA ILE A 13 -3.52 -69.57 -46.34
C ILE A 13 -2.60 -68.32 -46.32
N LEU A 14 -1.87 -68.06 -47.39
CA LEU A 14 -1.02 -66.84 -47.50
C LEU A 14 -1.87 -65.60 -47.52
N GLY A 15 -2.98 -65.55 -48.22
CA GLY A 15 -3.92 -64.43 -48.19
C GLY A 15 -4.49 -64.17 -46.79
N TYR A 16 -4.88 -65.23 -46.08
CA TYR A 16 -5.35 -65.14 -44.70
C TYR A 16 -4.23 -64.61 -43.74
N ALA A 17 -3.02 -65.18 -43.89
CA ALA A 17 -1.86 -64.73 -43.10
C ALA A 17 -1.55 -63.27 -43.35
N MET A 18 -1.57 -62.80 -44.62
CA MET A 18 -1.39 -61.39 -44.98
C MET A 18 -2.47 -60.48 -44.43
N ILE A 19 -3.73 -60.88 -44.50
CA ILE A 19 -4.85 -60.12 -43.91
C ILE A 19 -4.69 -60.02 -42.40
N ARG A 20 -4.34 -61.10 -41.72
CA ARG A 20 -4.10 -61.15 -40.28
C ARG A 20 -2.93 -60.30 -39.87
N GLN A 21 -1.83 -60.34 -40.61
CA GLN A 21 -0.65 -59.54 -40.40
C GLN A 21 -0.98 -58.04 -40.59
N HIS A 22 -1.72 -57.65 -41.61
CA HIS A 22 -2.15 -56.28 -41.89
C HIS A 22 -3.10 -55.75 -40.79
N ARG A 23 -4.03 -56.60 -40.31
CA ARG A 23 -4.89 -56.22 -39.16
C ARG A 23 -4.06 -55.99 -37.88
N ALA A 24 -3.10 -56.89 -37.61
CA ALA A 24 -2.20 -56.77 -36.45
C ALA A 24 -1.36 -55.48 -36.52
N GLN A 25 -0.80 -55.15 -37.70
CA GLN A 25 -0.08 -53.89 -37.91
C GLN A 25 -0.97 -52.66 -37.71
N LYS A 26 -2.21 -52.67 -38.24
CA LYS A 26 -3.16 -51.54 -38.01
C LYS A 26 -3.46 -51.34 -36.51
N VAL A 27 -3.69 -52.42 -35.76
CA VAL A 27 -3.93 -52.36 -34.31
C VAL A 27 -2.70 -51.83 -33.59
N LEU A 28 -1.49 -52.26 -33.97
CA LEU A 28 -0.24 -51.77 -33.37
C LEU A 28 -0.03 -50.28 -33.63
N ILE A 29 -0.25 -49.80 -34.86
CA ILE A 29 -0.16 -48.39 -35.23
C ILE A 29 -1.20 -47.55 -34.47
N GLN A 30 -2.43 -48.06 -34.33
CA GLN A 30 -3.46 -47.34 -33.55
C GLN A 30 -3.09 -47.27 -32.06
N LYS A 31 -2.57 -48.37 -31.49
CA LYS A 31 -2.10 -48.40 -30.09
C LYS A 31 -0.93 -47.43 -29.86
N GLN A 32 -0.01 -47.37 -30.81
CA GLN A 32 1.13 -46.45 -30.76
C GLN A 32 0.70 -44.98 -30.89
N LYS A 33 -0.24 -44.68 -31.83
CA LYS A 33 -0.84 -43.33 -31.94
C LYS A 33 -1.59 -42.90 -30.68
N LYS A 34 -2.33 -43.84 -30.06
CA LYS A 34 -3.03 -43.55 -28.79
C LYS A 34 -2.04 -43.26 -27.68
N ARG A 35 -1.01 -44.09 -27.50
CA ARG A 35 0.06 -43.89 -26.50
C ARG A 35 0.81 -42.53 -26.69
N ASN A 36 1.14 -42.21 -27.94
CA ASN A 36 1.81 -40.92 -28.24
C ASN A 36 0.89 -39.73 -27.95
N ARG A 37 -0.42 -39.86 -28.15
CA ARG A 37 -1.39 -38.80 -27.77
C ARG A 37 -1.50 -38.65 -26.25
N GLU A 38 -1.49 -39.76 -25.51
CA GLU A 38 -1.53 -39.74 -24.05
C GLU A 38 -0.29 -39.11 -23.48
N VAL A 39 0.91 -39.51 -23.88
CA VAL A 39 2.19 -38.93 -23.45
C VAL A 39 2.25 -37.42 -23.78
N ARG A 40 1.80 -37.06 -25.00
CA ARG A 40 1.77 -35.63 -25.37
C ARG A 40 0.77 -34.85 -24.53
N ARG A 41 -0.36 -35.43 -24.14
CA ARG A 41 -1.38 -34.83 -23.30
C ARG A 41 -0.87 -34.63 -21.86
N GLU A 42 -0.18 -35.64 -21.32
CA GLU A 42 0.44 -35.58 -19.99
C GLU A 42 1.50 -34.48 -19.94
N ALA A 43 2.41 -34.44 -20.94
CA ALA A 43 3.44 -33.38 -21.01
C ALA A 43 2.85 -31.96 -21.13
N LEU A 44 1.74 -31.80 -21.87
CA LEU A 44 1.03 -30.52 -21.93
C LEU A 44 0.37 -30.14 -20.62
N MET A 45 -0.22 -31.10 -19.92
CA MET A 45 -0.82 -30.87 -18.60
C MET A 45 0.24 -30.48 -17.56
N GLU A 46 1.37 -31.19 -17.56
CA GLU A 46 2.49 -30.87 -16.66
C GLU A 46 3.05 -29.46 -16.92
N ARG A 47 3.25 -29.12 -18.21
CA ARG A 47 3.64 -27.75 -18.59
C ARG A 47 2.63 -26.71 -18.10
N ASP A 48 1.34 -26.95 -18.32
CA ASP A 48 0.29 -26.00 -17.94
C ASP A 48 0.22 -25.86 -16.40
N GLN A 49 0.40 -26.95 -15.64
CA GLN A 49 0.50 -26.89 -14.18
C GLN A 49 1.69 -26.07 -13.69
N LEU A 50 2.87 -26.24 -14.32
CA LEU A 50 4.05 -25.45 -13.97
C LEU A 50 3.83 -23.95 -14.26
N LEU A 51 3.23 -23.62 -15.39
CA LEU A 51 2.92 -22.24 -15.75
C LEU A 51 1.81 -21.64 -14.87
N ASP A 52 0.83 -22.44 -14.46
CA ASP A 52 -0.24 -22.02 -13.55
C ASP A 52 0.25 -21.81 -12.11
N ALA A 53 1.36 -22.44 -11.72
CA ALA A 53 2.02 -22.22 -10.43
C ALA A 53 2.79 -20.88 -10.35
N LEU A 54 3.04 -20.21 -11.49
CA LEU A 54 3.63 -18.87 -11.50
C LEU A 54 2.63 -17.88 -10.93
N GLY A 55 3.10 -17.02 -10.01
CA GLY A 55 2.31 -15.95 -9.42
C GLY A 55 1.99 -14.83 -10.40
N ASP A 56 2.88 -14.60 -11.37
CA ASP A 56 2.73 -13.57 -12.40
C ASP A 56 1.85 -14.07 -13.56
N ALA A 57 1.14 -13.15 -14.20
CA ALA A 57 0.37 -13.48 -15.40
C ALA A 57 1.29 -13.74 -16.58
N PHE A 58 1.16 -14.90 -17.19
CA PHE A 58 1.94 -15.36 -18.34
C PHE A 58 1.05 -15.60 -19.55
N LEU A 59 1.43 -14.99 -20.68
CA LEU A 59 0.74 -15.11 -21.96
C LEU A 59 1.71 -15.49 -23.06
N LEU A 60 1.23 -16.25 -24.05
CA LEU A 60 1.87 -16.41 -25.36
C LEU A 60 0.94 -15.82 -26.41
N VAL A 61 1.52 -14.95 -27.24
CA VAL A 61 0.79 -14.20 -28.27
C VAL A 61 1.45 -14.46 -29.63
N ASN A 62 0.65 -14.67 -30.66
CA ASN A 62 1.14 -14.86 -32.03
C ASN A 62 1.33 -13.53 -32.77
N GLU A 63 1.85 -13.58 -33.99
CA GLU A 63 2.14 -12.43 -34.86
C GLU A 63 0.90 -11.55 -35.14
N ILE A 64 -0.30 -12.16 -35.19
CA ILE A 64 -1.56 -11.46 -35.41
C ILE A 64 -2.22 -10.98 -34.10
N SER A 65 -1.42 -10.88 -33.01
CA SER A 65 -1.84 -10.38 -31.71
C SER A 65 -2.95 -11.21 -31.03
N GLN A 66 -3.06 -12.52 -31.36
CA GLN A 66 -3.98 -13.43 -30.69
C GLN A 66 -3.28 -14.18 -29.54
N ILE A 67 -3.97 -14.34 -28.44
CA ILE A 67 -3.51 -15.08 -27.26
C ILE A 67 -3.60 -16.57 -27.53
N VAL A 68 -2.45 -17.24 -27.65
CA VAL A 68 -2.36 -18.69 -27.86
C VAL A 68 -2.45 -19.44 -26.54
N PHE A 69 -1.84 -18.89 -25.49
CA PHE A 69 -1.83 -19.47 -24.14
C PHE A 69 -1.95 -18.38 -23.08
N ALA A 70 -2.61 -18.70 -21.97
CA ALA A 70 -2.72 -17.87 -20.80
C ALA A 70 -2.76 -18.76 -19.54
N ASN A 71 -1.89 -18.49 -18.57
CA ASN A 71 -1.87 -19.20 -17.29
C ASN A 71 -3.03 -18.79 -16.37
N ALA A 72 -3.15 -19.45 -15.22
CA ALA A 72 -4.21 -19.16 -14.23
C ALA A 72 -4.19 -17.72 -13.75
N ALA A 73 -3.01 -17.16 -13.49
CA ALA A 73 -2.85 -15.76 -13.08
C ALA A 73 -3.36 -14.81 -14.17
N ALA A 74 -2.99 -15.02 -15.45
CA ALA A 74 -3.50 -14.24 -16.57
C ALA A 74 -5.04 -14.30 -16.70
N ARG A 75 -5.63 -15.47 -16.51
CA ARG A 75 -7.09 -15.63 -16.52
C ARG A 75 -7.78 -14.88 -15.38
N LYS A 76 -7.16 -14.83 -14.19
CA LYS A 76 -7.66 -14.03 -13.07
C LYS A 76 -7.66 -12.52 -13.40
N LEU A 77 -6.66 -12.04 -14.13
CA LEU A 77 -6.57 -10.64 -14.57
C LEU A 77 -7.83 -10.16 -15.31
N VAL A 78 -8.46 -11.01 -16.08
CA VAL A 78 -9.66 -10.70 -16.87
C VAL A 78 -10.94 -11.30 -16.30
N LYS A 79 -11.03 -11.46 -14.98
CA LYS A 79 -12.21 -11.99 -14.25
C LYS A 79 -12.65 -13.38 -14.75
N GLY A 80 -11.69 -14.25 -15.05
CA GLY A 80 -11.96 -15.64 -15.46
C GLY A 80 -12.48 -15.81 -16.90
N ARG A 81 -12.47 -14.75 -17.72
CA ARG A 81 -12.86 -14.87 -19.13
C ARG A 81 -11.86 -15.77 -19.89
N LYS A 82 -12.36 -16.52 -20.85
CA LYS A 82 -11.52 -17.33 -21.73
C LYS A 82 -10.67 -16.38 -22.61
N LEU A 83 -9.35 -16.45 -22.46
CA LEU A 83 -8.38 -15.61 -23.18
C LEU A 83 -7.89 -16.24 -24.46
N SER A 84 -7.69 -17.57 -24.47
CA SER A 84 -7.14 -18.29 -25.63
C SER A 84 -8.01 -18.11 -26.88
N GLY A 85 -7.39 -17.71 -27.97
CA GLY A 85 -8.01 -17.43 -29.27
C GLY A 85 -8.58 -16.01 -29.41
N ARG A 86 -8.53 -15.16 -28.38
CA ARG A 86 -8.94 -13.75 -28.49
C ARG A 86 -7.77 -12.86 -28.86
N SER A 87 -8.07 -11.71 -29.47
CA SER A 87 -7.07 -10.67 -29.68
C SER A 87 -6.70 -9.98 -28.34
N LEU A 88 -5.51 -9.38 -28.26
CA LEU A 88 -5.10 -8.61 -27.10
C LEU A 88 -6.08 -7.48 -26.77
N MET A 89 -6.59 -6.78 -27.78
CA MET A 89 -7.54 -5.67 -27.60
C MET A 89 -8.90 -6.11 -27.09
N GLU A 90 -9.34 -7.32 -27.42
CA GLU A 90 -10.59 -7.89 -26.87
C GLU A 90 -10.40 -8.43 -25.45
N ALA A 91 -9.19 -8.86 -25.13
CA ALA A 91 -8.85 -9.44 -23.84
C ALA A 91 -8.66 -8.37 -22.76
N PHE A 92 -7.94 -7.31 -23.07
CA PHE A 92 -7.63 -6.20 -22.19
C PHE A 92 -8.43 -4.97 -22.61
N ILE A 93 -9.26 -4.47 -21.69
CA ILE A 93 -10.09 -3.27 -21.92
C ILE A 93 -9.21 -2.01 -22.01
N ASP A 94 -8.01 -2.07 -21.46
CA ASP A 94 -7.08 -0.94 -21.46
C ASP A 94 -6.14 -0.99 -22.66
N ASP A 95 -6.18 0.10 -23.46
CA ASP A 95 -5.39 0.23 -24.68
C ASP A 95 -3.88 0.27 -24.38
N GLN A 96 -3.44 0.79 -23.23
CA GLN A 96 -2.02 0.94 -22.92
C GLN A 96 -1.32 -0.41 -22.78
N LEU A 97 -1.96 -1.39 -22.13
CA LEU A 97 -1.43 -2.75 -22.02
C LEU A 97 -1.29 -3.41 -23.40
N SER A 98 -2.32 -3.27 -24.23
CA SER A 98 -2.35 -3.85 -25.56
C SER A 98 -1.32 -3.18 -26.50
N VAL A 99 -1.20 -1.86 -26.46
CA VAL A 99 -0.24 -1.09 -27.26
C VAL A 99 1.20 -1.45 -26.92
N ALA A 100 1.52 -1.59 -25.61
CA ALA A 100 2.84 -1.99 -25.16
C ALA A 100 3.23 -3.37 -25.75
N ILE A 101 2.36 -4.36 -25.63
CA ILE A 101 2.63 -5.71 -26.16
C ILE A 101 2.75 -5.72 -27.69
N MET A 102 1.86 -5.00 -28.40
CA MET A 102 1.90 -4.91 -29.86
C MET A 102 3.18 -4.23 -30.38
N LYS A 103 3.76 -3.31 -29.60
CA LYS A 103 5.06 -2.71 -29.94
C LYS A 103 6.17 -3.76 -29.98
N CYS A 104 6.21 -4.69 -29.02
CA CYS A 104 7.16 -5.80 -29.03
C CYS A 104 6.94 -6.72 -30.26
N ILE A 105 5.72 -7.11 -30.53
CA ILE A 105 5.37 -7.98 -31.67
C ILE A 105 5.83 -7.33 -32.99
N ARG A 106 5.56 -6.03 -33.18
CA ARG A 106 5.90 -5.30 -34.41
C ARG A 106 7.40 -5.10 -34.60
N THR A 107 8.14 -4.85 -33.52
CA THR A 107 9.58 -4.52 -33.60
C THR A 107 10.46 -5.76 -33.51
N GLY A 108 9.94 -6.90 -33.06
CA GLY A 108 10.72 -8.11 -32.81
C GLY A 108 11.79 -7.95 -31.73
N LYS A 109 11.71 -6.89 -30.91
CA LYS A 109 12.70 -6.59 -29.86
C LYS A 109 12.08 -6.80 -28.48
N PRO A 110 12.84 -7.37 -27.51
CA PRO A 110 12.39 -7.44 -26.14
C PRO A 110 12.10 -6.03 -25.60
N MET A 111 11.06 -5.94 -24.77
CA MET A 111 10.69 -4.70 -24.11
C MET A 111 10.23 -4.94 -22.69
N GLN A 112 10.49 -3.97 -21.84
CA GLN A 112 9.90 -3.89 -20.51
C GLN A 112 9.31 -2.49 -20.34
N GLU A 113 8.04 -2.41 -19.98
CA GLU A 113 7.36 -1.13 -19.81
C GLU A 113 6.52 -1.15 -18.53
N ARG A 114 6.51 -0.04 -17.80
CA ARG A 114 5.63 0.17 -16.65
C ARG A 114 4.42 0.94 -17.10
N VAL A 115 3.25 0.39 -16.86
CA VAL A 115 1.95 1.01 -17.16
C VAL A 115 1.26 1.35 -15.85
N VAL A 116 0.82 2.60 -15.70
CA VAL A 116 0.07 3.07 -14.53
C VAL A 116 -1.32 3.46 -15.00
N LEU A 117 -2.32 2.77 -14.49
CA LEU A 117 -3.71 2.98 -14.83
C LEU A 117 -4.39 3.78 -13.74
N HIS A 118 -4.99 4.91 -14.11
CA HIS A 118 -5.82 5.75 -13.26
C HIS A 118 -7.29 5.43 -13.58
N SER A 119 -7.84 4.41 -12.96
CA SER A 119 -9.21 3.98 -13.24
C SER A 119 -9.91 3.57 -11.96
N THR A 120 -11.12 4.06 -11.75
CA THR A 120 -12.05 3.55 -10.75
C THR A 120 -12.45 2.10 -11.02
N PHE A 121 -12.15 1.60 -12.21
CA PHE A 121 -12.29 0.22 -12.65
C PHE A 121 -10.88 -0.38 -12.84
N SER A 122 -10.36 -1.04 -11.83
CA SER A 122 -9.24 -1.97 -12.08
C SER A 122 -9.75 -3.03 -13.07
N PRO A 123 -9.08 -3.26 -14.21
CA PRO A 123 -9.42 -4.36 -15.11
C PRO A 123 -9.37 -5.72 -14.40
N LEU A 124 -8.87 -5.77 -13.19
CA LEU A 124 -8.50 -6.93 -12.39
C LEU A 124 -9.38 -7.18 -11.17
N GLY A 125 -10.42 -6.37 -10.94
CA GLY A 125 -11.34 -6.64 -9.83
C GLY A 125 -10.78 -6.44 -8.42
N ALA A 126 -9.51 -6.10 -8.26
CA ALA A 126 -8.97 -5.63 -7.00
C ALA A 126 -9.45 -4.18 -6.82
N ALA A 127 -10.35 -3.97 -5.88
CA ALA A 127 -10.73 -2.62 -5.45
C ALA A 127 -9.50 -2.00 -4.78
N SER A 128 -8.63 -1.33 -5.57
CA SER A 128 -7.71 -0.39 -4.97
C SER A 128 -8.56 0.77 -4.47
N ASN A 129 -8.54 1.04 -3.18
CA ASN A 129 -9.26 2.14 -2.54
C ASN A 129 -8.92 3.53 -3.13
N GLN A 130 -8.04 3.61 -4.12
CA GLN A 130 -7.54 4.85 -4.72
C GLN A 130 -7.62 4.89 -6.25
N GLY A 131 -8.17 3.88 -6.91
CA GLY A 131 -8.35 3.89 -8.38
C GLY A 131 -7.05 3.89 -9.20
N ILE A 132 -5.90 3.56 -8.59
CA ILE A 132 -4.60 3.47 -9.26
C ILE A 132 -4.14 2.02 -9.23
N SER A 133 -3.69 1.51 -10.38
CA SER A 133 -3.00 0.23 -10.48
C SER A 133 -1.73 0.38 -11.34
N ALA A 134 -0.64 -0.26 -10.94
CA ALA A 134 0.63 -0.21 -11.63
C ALA A 134 1.06 -1.62 -12.06
N TRP A 135 1.43 -1.74 -13.31
CA TRP A 135 1.77 -3.01 -13.95
C TRP A 135 3.13 -2.92 -14.63
N VAL A 136 3.91 -3.97 -14.55
CA VAL A 136 5.11 -4.13 -15.37
C VAL A 136 4.82 -5.21 -16.40
N ILE A 137 4.99 -4.85 -17.66
CA ILE A 137 4.87 -5.73 -18.82
C ILE A 137 6.29 -6.04 -19.28
N ASP A 138 6.63 -7.31 -19.32
CA ASP A 138 7.85 -7.83 -19.91
C ASP A 138 7.44 -8.68 -21.11
N ALA A 139 7.75 -8.21 -22.32
CA ALA A 139 7.44 -8.90 -23.55
C ALA A 139 8.73 -9.18 -24.34
N ALA A 140 8.85 -10.41 -24.82
CA ALA A 140 10.01 -10.84 -25.60
C ALA A 140 9.62 -11.85 -26.70
N PRO A 141 10.20 -11.75 -27.90
CA PRO A 141 9.99 -12.74 -28.94
C PRO A 141 10.59 -14.09 -28.54
N LEU A 142 9.87 -15.17 -28.80
CA LEU A 142 10.31 -16.53 -28.60
C LEU A 142 10.65 -17.15 -29.96
N LYS A 143 11.86 -17.67 -30.09
CA LYS A 143 12.19 -18.54 -31.23
C LYS A 143 11.57 -19.91 -31.01
N THR A 144 10.51 -20.22 -31.72
CA THR A 144 9.83 -21.53 -31.60
C THR A 144 10.43 -22.54 -32.57
N ILE A 145 10.39 -23.82 -32.16
CA ILE A 145 10.71 -24.96 -33.04
C ILE A 145 9.47 -25.21 -33.90
N GLY A 146 9.39 -24.54 -35.02
CA GLY A 146 8.24 -24.51 -35.94
C GLY A 146 8.08 -23.10 -36.53
N ASN A 147 7.29 -22.97 -37.56
CA ASN A 147 7.20 -21.74 -38.35
C ASN A 147 6.31 -20.62 -37.71
N GLU A 148 5.98 -20.72 -36.42
CA GLU A 148 5.16 -19.71 -35.72
C GLU A 148 6.03 -18.84 -34.85
N GLU A 149 6.04 -17.53 -35.10
CA GLU A 149 6.64 -16.55 -34.21
C GLU A 149 5.70 -16.27 -33.03
N LEU A 150 6.16 -16.55 -31.83
CA LEU A 150 5.42 -16.29 -30.59
C LEU A 150 6.12 -15.20 -29.79
N THR A 151 5.35 -14.38 -29.14
CA THR A 151 5.82 -13.41 -28.14
C THR A 151 5.41 -13.88 -26.74
N ARG A 152 6.40 -14.03 -25.87
CA ARG A 152 6.18 -14.22 -24.43
C ARG A 152 5.81 -12.89 -23.82
N VAL A 153 4.78 -12.87 -22.99
CA VAL A 153 4.38 -11.69 -22.21
C VAL A 153 4.21 -12.11 -20.76
N VAL A 154 4.88 -11.41 -19.87
CA VAL A 154 4.72 -11.49 -18.41
C VAL A 154 4.15 -10.17 -17.91
N ILE A 155 3.06 -10.23 -17.17
CA ILE A 155 2.44 -9.05 -16.57
C ILE A 155 2.48 -9.23 -15.07
N ARG A 156 3.16 -8.31 -14.38
CA ARG A 156 3.32 -8.31 -12.93
C ARG A 156 2.58 -7.13 -12.33
N ASP A 157 1.79 -7.41 -11.28
CA ASP A 157 1.18 -6.36 -10.46
C ASP A 157 2.25 -5.77 -9.53
N MET A 158 2.51 -4.47 -9.70
CA MET A 158 3.45 -3.70 -8.90
C MET A 158 2.74 -2.56 -8.18
N THR A 159 1.42 -2.69 -7.99
CA THR A 159 0.60 -1.62 -7.41
C THR A 159 1.06 -1.28 -6.00
N THR A 160 1.32 -2.29 -5.18
CA THR A 160 1.77 -2.10 -3.78
C THR A 160 3.11 -1.38 -3.71
N GLU A 161 4.09 -1.84 -4.50
CA GLU A 161 5.43 -1.24 -4.57
C GLU A 161 5.36 0.19 -5.13
N TYR A 162 4.58 0.38 -6.19
CA TYR A 162 4.39 1.71 -6.80
C TYR A 162 3.76 2.69 -5.80
N MET A 163 2.73 2.26 -5.06
CA MET A 163 2.06 3.09 -4.05
C MET A 163 3.01 3.42 -2.88
N SER A 164 3.81 2.45 -2.45
CA SER A 164 4.84 2.66 -1.42
C SER A 164 5.88 3.69 -1.87
N ASP A 165 6.40 3.54 -3.10
CA ASP A 165 7.34 4.49 -3.69
C ASP A 165 6.73 5.89 -3.86
N GLN A 166 5.45 5.97 -4.19
CA GLN A 166 4.74 7.24 -4.33
C GLN A 166 4.62 7.95 -2.99
N VAL A 167 4.17 7.21 -1.95
CA VAL A 167 4.09 7.73 -0.59
C VAL A 167 5.45 8.25 -0.10
N ARG A 168 6.54 7.53 -0.43
CA ARG A 168 7.90 7.95 -0.09
C ARG A 168 8.33 9.22 -0.83
N ARG A 169 8.05 9.33 -2.14
CA ARG A 169 8.35 10.53 -2.93
C ARG A 169 7.57 11.75 -2.41
N ASP A 170 6.28 11.57 -2.16
CA ASP A 170 5.41 12.63 -1.64
C ASP A 170 5.88 13.07 -0.25
N PHE A 171 6.34 12.14 0.59
CA PHE A 171 6.92 12.45 1.90
C PHE A 171 8.15 13.35 1.77
N VAL A 172 9.13 13.00 0.90
CA VAL A 172 10.36 13.80 0.71
C VAL A 172 10.04 15.17 0.11
N ALA A 173 9.13 15.24 -0.86
CA ALA A 173 8.72 16.50 -1.47
C ALA A 173 8.06 17.43 -0.45
N ASN A 174 7.08 16.94 0.30
CA ASN A 174 6.37 17.72 1.33
C ASN A 174 7.31 18.14 2.47
N ALA A 175 8.19 17.22 2.91
CA ALA A 175 9.21 17.52 3.90
C ALA A 175 10.10 18.70 3.48
N SER A 176 10.56 18.68 2.22
CA SER A 176 11.39 19.75 1.66
C SER A 176 10.65 21.09 1.63
N HIS A 177 9.38 21.09 1.30
CA HIS A 177 8.54 22.29 1.30
C HIS A 177 8.29 22.83 2.71
N GLU A 178 7.96 21.96 3.68
CA GLU A 178 7.71 22.35 5.06
C GLU A 178 8.97 22.84 5.79
N LEU A 179 10.17 22.40 5.38
CA LEU A 179 11.45 22.90 5.87
C LEU A 179 11.86 24.22 5.21
N ARG A 180 11.64 24.37 3.89
CA ARG A 180 12.06 25.57 3.15
C ARG A 180 11.38 26.84 3.65
N THR A 181 10.08 26.78 3.92
CA THR A 181 9.31 27.95 4.36
C THR A 181 9.85 28.59 5.65
N PRO A 182 10.01 27.86 6.78
CA PRO A 182 10.56 28.47 8.00
C PRO A 182 12.02 28.91 7.85
N MET A 183 12.83 28.21 7.03
CA MET A 183 14.20 28.62 6.71
C MET A 183 14.24 29.96 5.98
N SER A 184 13.38 30.16 4.97
CA SER A 184 13.30 31.44 4.23
C SER A 184 12.86 32.57 5.14
N ILE A 185 11.95 32.33 6.10
CA ILE A 185 11.50 33.33 7.06
C ILE A 185 12.65 33.71 8.02
N ILE A 186 13.40 32.71 8.52
CA ILE A 186 14.57 32.97 9.39
C ILE A 186 15.59 33.81 8.64
N ASN A 187 15.92 33.45 7.39
CA ASN A 187 16.88 34.22 6.59
C ASN A 187 16.40 35.64 6.33
N GLY A 188 15.12 35.84 5.99
CA GLY A 188 14.59 37.20 5.80
C GLY A 188 14.64 38.08 7.05
N TYR A 189 14.36 37.51 8.25
CA TYR A 189 14.55 38.27 9.49
C TYR A 189 16.02 38.56 9.78
N LEU A 190 16.91 37.61 9.43
CA LEU A 190 18.35 37.80 9.59
C LEU A 190 18.88 38.89 8.66
N GLU A 191 18.47 38.90 7.39
CA GLU A 191 18.80 39.95 6.41
C GLU A 191 18.33 41.33 6.91
N ASN A 192 17.06 41.45 7.34
CA ASN A 192 16.55 42.72 7.88
C ASN A 192 17.34 43.20 9.11
N LEU A 193 17.79 42.30 9.98
CA LEU A 193 18.61 42.71 11.14
C LEU A 193 20.00 43.17 10.74
N LEU A 194 20.60 42.58 9.70
CA LEU A 194 21.98 42.87 9.29
C LEU A 194 22.07 44.04 8.31
N ASP A 195 21.19 44.09 7.30
CA ASP A 195 21.30 44.99 6.17
C ASP A 195 20.59 46.34 6.43
N ASP A 196 19.47 46.33 7.15
CA ASP A 196 18.67 47.52 7.41
C ASP A 196 19.08 48.25 8.71
N GLY A 197 20.13 47.78 9.40
CA GLY A 197 20.58 48.37 10.67
C GLY A 197 19.57 48.25 11.81
N LEU A 198 18.52 47.45 11.67
CA LEU A 198 17.43 47.26 12.63
C LEU A 198 17.91 46.59 13.94
N ILE A 199 19.15 46.14 13.98
CA ILE A 199 19.75 45.57 15.19
C ILE A 199 19.88 46.60 16.30
N GLU A 200 19.93 47.89 15.97
CA GLU A 200 19.98 49.03 16.93
C GLU A 200 18.62 49.31 17.56
N ASP A 201 17.51 48.92 16.89
CA ASP A 201 16.18 48.96 17.48
C ASP A 201 15.96 47.72 18.34
N HIS A 202 16.22 47.82 19.63
CA HIS A 202 16.14 46.71 20.57
C HIS A 202 14.76 46.05 20.61
N ALA A 203 13.67 46.75 20.40
CA ALA A 203 12.32 46.23 20.42
C ALA A 203 12.05 45.36 19.16
N LEU A 204 12.43 45.86 17.97
CA LEU A 204 12.33 45.16 16.70
C LEU A 204 13.27 43.96 16.64
N ALA A 205 14.52 44.11 17.08
CA ALA A 205 15.49 43.02 17.15
C ALA A 205 14.99 41.90 18.05
N THR A 206 14.44 42.18 19.22
CA THR A 206 13.86 41.19 20.14
C THR A 206 12.69 40.45 19.48
N LYS A 207 11.82 41.17 18.78
CA LYS A 207 10.68 40.60 18.06
C LYS A 207 11.16 39.65 16.95
N PHE A 208 12.13 40.03 16.14
CA PHE A 208 12.67 39.22 15.05
C PHE A 208 13.39 37.96 15.57
N LEU A 209 14.25 38.12 16.59
CA LEU A 209 14.90 37.00 17.26
C LEU A 209 13.88 36.02 17.88
N GLY A 210 12.81 36.54 18.47
CA GLY A 210 11.69 35.72 18.97
C GLY A 210 10.99 34.93 17.88
N ALA A 211 10.75 35.53 16.70
CA ALA A 211 10.19 34.89 15.55
C ALA A 211 11.13 33.82 14.97
N MET A 212 12.42 34.13 14.82
CA MET A 212 13.43 33.17 14.35
C MET A 212 13.52 31.97 15.29
N ARG A 213 13.54 32.17 16.62
CA ARG A 213 13.51 31.06 17.60
C ARG A 213 12.30 30.15 17.42
N LYS A 214 11.11 30.74 17.21
CA LYS A 214 9.87 30.01 17.00
C LYS A 214 9.94 29.13 15.73
N HIS A 215 10.49 29.68 14.64
CA HIS A 215 10.69 28.92 13.38
C HIS A 215 11.77 27.84 13.51
N GLY A 216 12.86 28.10 14.23
CA GLY A 216 13.89 27.12 14.55
C GLY A 216 13.35 25.94 15.36
N GLN A 217 12.54 26.21 16.39
CA GLN A 217 11.86 25.17 17.18
C GLN A 217 10.88 24.35 16.32
N ARG A 218 10.21 24.98 15.34
CA ARG A 218 9.35 24.28 14.39
C ARG A 218 10.15 23.34 13.51
N ILE A 219 11.32 23.76 13.01
CA ILE A 219 12.21 22.90 12.20
C ILE A 219 12.69 21.70 13.02
N ALA A 220 13.15 21.92 14.26
CA ALA A 220 13.59 20.84 15.14
C ALA A 220 12.49 19.79 15.34
N ARG A 221 11.26 20.21 15.64
CA ARG A 221 10.11 19.32 15.79
C ARG A 221 9.78 18.57 14.50
N LEU A 222 9.83 19.25 13.34
CA LEU A 222 9.64 18.59 12.02
C LEU A 222 10.65 17.46 11.80
N VAL A 223 11.92 17.70 12.10
CA VAL A 223 12.99 16.70 11.96
C VAL A 223 12.76 15.53 12.92
N GLU A 224 12.38 15.79 14.18
CA GLU A 224 12.04 14.74 15.15
C GLU A 224 10.87 13.89 14.66
N ASP A 225 9.78 14.51 14.21
CA ASP A 225 8.61 13.83 13.64
C ASP A 225 9.00 12.92 12.44
N MET A 226 9.87 13.43 11.55
CA MET A 226 10.38 12.67 10.40
C MET A 226 11.24 11.48 10.82
N LEU A 227 12.10 11.65 11.84
CA LEU A 227 12.91 10.56 12.36
C LEU A 227 12.06 9.46 12.98
N VAL A 228 11.00 9.82 13.71
CA VAL A 228 10.02 8.86 14.26
C VAL A 228 9.36 8.06 13.12
N ILE A 229 8.87 8.74 12.09
CA ILE A 229 8.25 8.07 10.93
C ILE A 229 9.25 7.18 10.22
N SER A 230 10.48 7.67 9.96
CA SER A 230 11.53 6.90 9.27
C SER A 230 11.90 5.62 10.03
N LYS A 231 12.01 5.68 11.36
CA LYS A 231 12.25 4.48 12.19
C LYS A 231 11.11 3.48 12.10
N MET A 232 9.85 3.97 11.99
CA MET A 232 8.67 3.12 11.85
C MET A 232 8.50 2.51 10.45
N GLU A 233 9.27 2.95 9.44
CA GLU A 233 9.15 2.50 8.05
C GLU A 233 10.30 1.62 7.56
N SER A 234 11.35 1.47 8.33
CA SER A 234 12.57 0.78 7.91
C SER A 234 12.40 -0.73 7.62
N GLY A 235 11.17 -1.25 7.66
CA GLY A 235 10.83 -2.63 7.23
C GLY A 235 11.35 -3.73 8.14
N GLU A 236 12.29 -3.43 9.01
CA GLU A 236 12.64 -4.27 10.13
C GLU A 236 11.49 -4.15 11.14
N SER A 237 10.94 -5.27 11.58
CA SER A 237 10.00 -5.32 12.71
C SER A 237 10.46 -4.30 13.75
N ILE A 238 9.69 -3.22 13.95
CA ILE A 238 10.05 -2.19 14.93
C ILE A 238 10.30 -2.94 16.22
N ALA A 239 11.55 -3.00 16.66
CA ALA A 239 11.87 -3.55 17.97
C ALA A 239 11.32 -2.59 19.00
N LEU A 240 10.01 -2.74 19.32
CA LEU A 240 9.39 -1.99 20.39
C LEU A 240 10.03 -2.41 21.70
N ASN A 241 10.53 -1.44 22.45
CA ASN A 241 10.98 -1.67 23.82
C ASN A 241 9.73 -1.73 24.71
N ARG A 242 9.10 -2.91 24.77
CA ARG A 242 7.86 -3.11 25.54
C ARG A 242 8.20 -3.32 27.01
N ASP A 243 7.65 -2.47 27.85
CA ASP A 243 7.68 -2.56 29.30
C ASP A 243 6.26 -2.37 29.86
N ASP A 244 6.01 -2.91 31.05
CA ASP A 244 4.77 -2.68 31.77
C ASP A 244 4.81 -1.33 32.47
N PHE A 245 3.84 -0.47 32.22
CA PHE A 245 3.70 0.82 32.89
C PHE A 245 2.23 1.15 33.16
N LEU A 246 2.00 1.95 34.18
CA LEU A 246 0.67 2.47 34.50
C LEU A 246 0.24 3.49 33.44
N VAL A 247 -0.95 3.30 32.89
CA VAL A 247 -1.53 4.24 31.91
C VAL A 247 -1.66 5.65 32.51
N ARG A 248 -1.96 5.73 33.82
CA ARG A 248 -2.05 6.99 34.56
C ARG A 248 -0.77 7.80 34.51
N ASP A 249 0.38 7.17 34.74
CA ASP A 249 1.68 7.85 34.75
C ASP A 249 2.03 8.42 33.37
N CYS A 250 1.74 7.66 32.31
CA CYS A 250 1.95 8.12 30.96
C CYS A 250 1.05 9.31 30.60
N ILE A 251 -0.21 9.32 31.03
CA ILE A 251 -1.13 10.46 30.83
C ILE A 251 -0.63 11.68 31.64
N GLN A 252 -0.20 11.48 32.89
CA GLN A 252 0.29 12.58 33.74
C GLN A 252 1.53 13.24 33.14
N ASP A 253 2.51 12.45 32.64
CA ASP A 253 3.69 12.98 31.94
C ASP A 253 3.31 13.91 30.77
N VAL A 254 2.23 13.59 30.06
CA VAL A 254 1.74 14.41 28.92
C VAL A 254 1.07 15.69 29.42
N VAL A 255 0.24 15.60 30.46
CA VAL A 255 -0.45 16.75 31.05
C VAL A 255 0.57 17.74 31.59
N ASP A 256 1.59 17.27 32.33
CA ASP A 256 2.65 18.12 32.89
C ASP A 256 3.45 18.84 31.79
N ARG A 257 3.74 18.17 30.69
CA ARG A 257 4.42 18.80 29.51
C ARG A 257 3.58 19.87 28.82
N LEU A 258 2.27 19.77 28.91
CA LEU A 258 1.33 20.69 28.26
C LEU A 258 0.73 21.71 29.24
N GLU A 259 1.12 21.70 30.51
CA GLU A 259 0.58 22.53 31.61
C GLU A 259 0.48 24.01 31.23
N LEU A 260 1.57 24.61 30.75
CA LEU A 260 1.59 26.03 30.36
C LEU A 260 0.57 26.34 29.22
N MET A 261 0.32 25.37 28.31
CA MET A 261 -0.65 25.57 27.24
C MET A 261 -2.06 25.44 27.75
N ILE A 262 -2.30 24.49 28.63
CA ILE A 262 -3.59 24.23 29.31
C ILE A 262 -4.00 25.44 30.11
N GLU A 263 -3.10 25.94 30.99
CA GLU A 263 -3.33 27.12 31.81
C GLU A 263 -3.61 28.40 31.00
N LYS A 264 -2.77 28.64 29.96
CA LYS A 264 -2.93 29.80 29.08
C LYS A 264 -4.29 29.84 28.37
N GLN A 265 -4.86 28.67 28.05
CA GLN A 265 -6.16 28.56 27.41
C GLN A 265 -7.32 28.41 28.40
N GLY A 266 -7.06 28.22 29.70
CA GLY A 266 -8.08 27.89 30.67
C GLY A 266 -8.83 26.58 30.33
N SER A 267 -8.09 25.62 29.75
CA SER A 267 -8.65 24.33 29.35
C SER A 267 -8.72 23.40 30.55
N VAL A 268 -9.71 22.48 30.53
CA VAL A 268 -9.89 21.46 31.58
C VAL A 268 -9.63 20.09 31.01
N ILE A 269 -8.78 19.30 31.70
CA ILE A 269 -8.52 17.91 31.33
C ILE A 269 -9.15 16.99 32.38
N SER A 270 -10.04 16.09 31.95
CA SER A 270 -10.61 15.04 32.81
C SER A 270 -10.04 13.68 32.41
N ILE A 271 -9.58 12.91 33.41
CA ILE A 271 -8.96 11.60 33.22
C ILE A 271 -9.80 10.53 33.89
N ILE A 272 -10.22 9.51 33.16
CA ILE A 272 -10.99 8.38 33.64
C ILE A 272 -10.26 7.08 33.23
N ILE A 273 -9.86 6.28 34.24
CA ILE A 273 -9.14 5.04 34.02
C ILE A 273 -9.89 3.93 34.77
N MET A 274 -10.16 2.81 34.09
CA MET A 274 -10.87 1.68 34.64
C MET A 274 -10.23 0.34 34.22
N PRO A 275 -9.65 -0.43 35.14
CA PRO A 275 -9.45 -0.16 36.57
C PRO A 275 -8.39 0.93 36.81
N ASP A 276 -8.35 1.49 38.00
CA ASP A 276 -7.45 2.60 38.35
C ASP A 276 -5.95 2.27 38.18
N ASP A 277 -5.58 1.00 38.36
CA ASP A 277 -4.24 0.42 38.24
C ASP A 277 -4.00 -0.19 36.86
N LEU A 278 -4.74 0.26 35.84
CA LEU A 278 -4.61 -0.24 34.46
C LEU A 278 -3.17 -0.10 33.99
N THR A 279 -2.56 -1.24 33.67
CA THR A 279 -1.22 -1.34 33.08
C THR A 279 -1.29 -1.61 31.59
N LEU A 280 -0.27 -1.16 30.87
CA LEU A 280 -0.11 -1.38 29.45
C LEU A 280 1.27 -1.97 29.18
N ASN A 281 1.33 -3.13 28.50
CA ASN A 281 2.57 -3.70 27.99
C ASN A 281 2.87 -3.13 26.60
N ALA A 282 3.66 -2.06 26.57
CA ALA A 282 3.91 -1.32 25.34
C ALA A 282 5.22 -0.50 25.43
N ASP A 283 5.61 0.12 24.32
CA ASP A 283 6.72 1.05 24.33
C ASP A 283 6.26 2.42 24.85
N ARG A 284 6.70 2.76 26.07
CA ARG A 284 6.30 3.98 26.78
C ARG A 284 6.63 5.25 25.99
N PHE A 285 7.75 5.28 25.23
CA PHE A 285 8.12 6.44 24.42
C PHE A 285 7.06 6.72 23.37
N TYR A 286 6.65 5.71 22.60
CA TYR A 286 5.62 5.88 21.57
C TYR A 286 4.24 6.18 22.16
N TRP A 287 3.90 5.61 23.33
CA TRP A 287 2.63 5.91 23.99
C TRP A 287 2.56 7.33 24.50
N THR A 288 3.63 7.84 25.10
CA THR A 288 3.74 9.26 25.47
C THR A 288 3.57 10.15 24.24
N GLN A 289 4.18 9.78 23.11
CA GLN A 289 4.07 10.53 21.84
C GLN A 289 2.64 10.48 21.25
N ILE A 290 1.95 9.33 21.34
CA ILE A 290 0.54 9.18 20.91
C ILE A 290 -0.34 10.15 21.68
N LEU A 291 -0.30 10.06 23.01
CA LEU A 291 -1.14 10.89 23.87
C LEU A 291 -0.80 12.37 23.74
N PHE A 292 0.49 12.71 23.69
CA PHE A 292 0.96 14.08 23.47
C PHE A 292 0.40 14.66 22.17
N ASN A 293 0.50 13.93 21.04
CA ASN A 293 0.00 14.42 19.76
C ASN A 293 -1.52 14.60 19.75
N LEU A 294 -2.28 13.73 20.42
CA LEU A 294 -3.74 13.86 20.48
C LEU A 294 -4.18 15.03 21.35
N VAL A 295 -3.59 15.19 22.54
CA VAL A 295 -3.92 16.28 23.47
C VAL A 295 -3.43 17.62 22.93
N GLU A 296 -2.18 17.70 22.40
CA GLU A 296 -1.65 18.90 21.78
C GLU A 296 -2.48 19.35 20.57
N ASN A 297 -2.95 18.37 19.77
CA ASN A 297 -3.83 18.67 18.63
C ASN A 297 -5.17 19.26 19.10
N ALA A 298 -5.80 18.70 20.13
CA ALA A 298 -7.01 19.27 20.72
C ALA A 298 -6.81 20.71 21.18
N LEU A 299 -5.72 21.00 21.91
CA LEU A 299 -5.39 22.35 22.37
C LEU A 299 -5.11 23.33 21.21
N LYS A 300 -4.34 22.93 20.19
CA LYS A 300 -3.94 23.79 19.06
C LYS A 300 -5.08 24.16 18.13
N GLN A 301 -6.01 23.21 17.90
CA GLN A 301 -7.11 23.43 16.98
C GLN A 301 -8.26 24.23 17.61
N ASN A 302 -8.28 24.33 18.93
CA ASN A 302 -9.35 24.99 19.68
C ASN A 302 -8.79 26.13 20.54
N PRO A 303 -8.46 27.30 19.92
CA PRO A 303 -7.85 28.42 20.65
C PRO A 303 -8.81 29.20 21.56
N THR A 304 -10.04 28.72 21.71
CA THR A 304 -11.06 29.37 22.55
C THR A 304 -11.00 28.91 24.00
N ASN A 305 -11.33 29.82 24.93
CA ASN A 305 -11.41 29.50 26.36
C ASN A 305 -12.56 28.47 26.61
N GLY A 306 -12.35 27.62 27.65
CA GLY A 306 -13.37 26.65 28.06
C GLY A 306 -13.34 25.33 27.28
N LEU A 307 -12.20 24.99 26.68
CA LEU A 307 -12.00 23.68 26.07
C LEU A 307 -11.94 22.59 27.14
N GLU A 308 -12.77 21.58 26.97
CA GLU A 308 -12.78 20.38 27.81
C GLU A 308 -12.18 19.22 27.01
N ILE A 309 -11.11 18.62 27.55
CA ILE A 309 -10.47 17.44 26.96
C ILE A 309 -10.71 16.28 27.94
N LYS A 310 -11.26 15.17 27.42
CA LYS A 310 -11.50 13.97 28.20
C LYS A 310 -10.62 12.83 27.71
N ILE A 311 -9.83 12.25 28.58
CA ILE A 311 -8.99 11.08 28.34
C ILE A 311 -9.60 9.90 29.09
N GLU A 312 -10.04 8.87 28.39
CA GLU A 312 -10.58 7.65 28.99
C GLU A 312 -9.74 6.45 28.60
N ALA A 313 -9.39 5.60 29.57
CA ALA A 313 -8.75 4.32 29.36
C ALA A 313 -9.52 3.24 30.08
N LYS A 314 -9.93 2.19 29.35
CA LYS A 314 -10.77 1.11 29.91
C LYS A 314 -10.29 -0.24 29.45
N ALA A 315 -10.13 -1.17 30.40
CA ALA A 315 -10.00 -2.57 30.07
C ALA A 315 -11.36 -3.09 29.54
N VAL A 316 -11.33 -3.84 28.45
CA VAL A 316 -12.50 -4.47 27.83
C VAL A 316 -12.18 -5.93 27.53
N ASP A 317 -13.22 -6.74 27.28
CA ASP A 317 -13.01 -8.13 26.86
C ASP A 317 -12.14 -8.18 25.60
N GLY A 318 -10.95 -8.78 25.72
CA GLY A 318 -9.99 -8.93 24.62
C GLY A 318 -9.09 -7.72 24.36
N GLY A 319 -9.04 -6.69 25.24
CA GLY A 319 -8.12 -5.59 25.01
C GLY A 319 -8.27 -4.37 25.92
N ILE A 320 -7.70 -3.28 25.47
CA ILE A 320 -7.77 -1.97 26.12
C ILE A 320 -8.26 -0.94 25.11
N ASN A 321 -9.25 -0.16 25.52
CA ASN A 321 -9.72 0.99 24.76
C ASN A 321 -9.21 2.29 25.41
N ILE A 322 -8.56 3.13 24.61
CA ILE A 322 -8.11 4.46 25.06
C ILE A 322 -8.75 5.49 24.13
N SER A 323 -9.39 6.49 24.70
CA SER A 323 -9.98 7.59 23.90
C SER A 323 -9.53 8.96 24.41
N VAL A 324 -9.31 9.86 23.45
CA VAL A 324 -9.09 11.30 23.70
C VAL A 324 -10.19 12.04 22.97
N SER A 325 -10.98 12.80 23.69
CA SER A 325 -12.07 13.59 23.11
C SER A 325 -12.05 15.04 23.59
N ASP A 326 -12.47 15.95 22.70
CA ASP A 326 -12.60 17.36 22.99
C ASP A 326 -13.98 17.88 22.55
N ASN A 327 -14.42 18.98 23.17
CA ASN A 327 -15.65 19.71 22.83
C ASN A 327 -15.41 20.89 21.88
N GLY A 328 -14.38 20.81 21.05
CA GLY A 328 -13.90 21.90 20.21
C GLY A 328 -14.62 22.07 18.88
N VAL A 329 -13.92 22.70 17.92
CA VAL A 329 -14.46 23.04 16.58
C VAL A 329 -14.85 21.85 15.71
N GLY A 330 -14.36 20.66 16.04
CA GLY A 330 -14.62 19.44 15.27
C GLY A 330 -13.91 19.40 13.93
N ILE A 331 -14.09 18.26 13.22
CA ILE A 331 -13.50 17.98 11.93
C ILE A 331 -14.63 17.77 10.92
N PRO A 332 -14.59 18.41 9.73
CA PRO A 332 -15.57 18.18 8.68
C PRO A 332 -15.57 16.71 8.23
N SER A 333 -16.76 16.18 7.91
CA SER A 333 -16.91 14.79 7.50
C SER A 333 -16.10 14.40 6.25
N GLY A 334 -15.93 15.36 5.32
CA GLY A 334 -15.11 15.16 4.12
C GLY A 334 -13.62 14.99 4.40
N ASP A 335 -13.12 15.52 5.53
CA ASP A 335 -11.71 15.48 5.91
C ASP A 335 -11.38 14.24 6.75
N LEU A 336 -12.35 13.67 7.49
CA LEU A 336 -12.15 12.53 8.39
C LEU A 336 -11.39 11.35 7.76
N PRO A 337 -11.63 10.94 6.50
CA PRO A 337 -10.88 9.85 5.87
C PRO A 337 -9.40 10.16 5.65
N TYR A 338 -9.01 11.44 5.71
CA TYR A 338 -7.69 11.90 5.30
C TYR A 338 -6.82 12.39 6.46
N ILE A 339 -7.37 12.63 7.66
CA ILE A 339 -6.66 13.23 8.79
C ILE A 339 -5.43 12.47 9.25
N PHE A 340 -5.35 11.17 8.99
CA PHE A 340 -4.20 10.31 9.30
C PHE A 340 -3.17 10.26 8.16
N LYS A 341 -3.41 10.91 7.01
CA LYS A 341 -2.40 11.04 5.95
C LYS A 341 -1.31 12.01 6.38
N ARG A 342 -0.07 11.72 5.98
CA ARG A 342 1.07 12.61 6.27
C ARG A 342 0.89 13.96 5.61
N PHE A 343 1.27 15.02 6.33
CA PHE A 343 1.16 16.42 5.91
C PHE A 343 -0.28 16.89 5.61
N TYR A 344 -1.27 16.04 5.88
CA TYR A 344 -2.67 16.42 5.68
C TYR A 344 -3.10 17.44 6.71
N ARG A 345 -3.88 18.42 6.26
CA ARG A 345 -4.42 19.51 7.08
C ARG A 345 -5.78 19.89 6.56
N VAL A 346 -6.72 20.09 7.47
CA VAL A 346 -8.06 20.62 7.14
C VAL A 346 -7.88 22.07 6.71
N GLU A 347 -8.23 22.39 5.46
CA GLU A 347 -8.22 23.75 4.92
C GLU A 347 -9.39 24.55 5.49
N LYS A 348 -9.24 25.10 6.67
CA LYS A 348 -10.09 26.18 7.14
C LYS A 348 -9.18 27.34 7.56
N ASP A 349 -9.38 28.46 6.86
CA ASP A 349 -8.77 29.78 7.13
C ASP A 349 -7.26 29.85 6.98
N GLN A 350 -6.80 30.01 5.74
CA GLN A 350 -5.42 30.35 5.39
C GLN A 350 -4.92 31.69 5.99
N VAL A 351 -5.74 32.42 6.73
CA VAL A 351 -5.47 33.85 7.02
C VAL A 351 -5.13 34.14 8.47
N LYS A 352 -5.34 33.30 9.49
CA LYS A 352 -5.29 33.78 10.89
C LYS A 352 -4.50 32.98 11.92
N SER A 353 -3.82 31.88 11.67
CA SER A 353 -3.00 31.29 12.71
C SER A 353 -1.53 31.15 12.29
N GLU A 354 -0.66 31.93 12.91
CA GLU A 354 0.81 31.90 12.76
C GLU A 354 1.44 30.56 13.23
N ILE A 355 0.66 29.68 13.88
CA ILE A 355 1.14 28.39 14.41
C ILE A 355 0.42 27.25 13.72
N LYS A 356 0.85 26.94 12.54
CA LYS A 356 0.35 25.75 11.80
C LYS A 356 1.13 24.51 12.23
N GLY A 357 0.43 23.42 12.59
CA GLY A 357 1.04 22.11 12.87
C GLY A 357 1.78 21.54 11.65
N THR A 358 2.61 20.53 11.85
CA THR A 358 3.40 19.85 10.80
C THR A 358 2.55 18.98 9.88
N GLY A 359 1.36 18.56 10.32
CA GLY A 359 0.53 17.57 9.63
C GLY A 359 1.08 16.14 9.75
N LEU A 360 2.09 15.93 10.61
CA LEU A 360 2.69 14.61 10.85
C LEU A 360 2.15 13.93 12.11
N GLY A 361 1.69 14.68 13.11
CA GLY A 361 1.32 14.16 14.42
C GLY A 361 0.30 13.02 14.37
N LEU A 362 -0.83 13.18 13.66
CA LEU A 362 -1.85 12.11 13.56
C LEU A 362 -1.35 10.92 12.75
N SER A 363 -0.49 11.12 11.76
CA SER A 363 0.13 10.00 11.03
C SER A 363 1.11 9.20 11.90
N ILE A 364 1.83 9.86 12.81
CA ILE A 364 2.67 9.24 13.84
C ILE A 364 1.80 8.42 14.78
N VAL A 365 0.71 9.01 15.28
CA VAL A 365 -0.25 8.31 16.16
C VAL A 365 -0.73 7.01 15.50
N LYS A 366 -1.22 7.08 14.27
CA LYS A 366 -1.72 5.90 13.54
C LYS A 366 -0.64 4.82 13.43
N ARG A 367 0.56 5.18 12.99
CA ARG A 367 1.67 4.23 12.83
C ARG A 367 2.13 3.62 14.15
N ALA A 368 2.21 4.42 15.21
CA ALA A 368 2.59 3.93 16.52
C ALA A 368 1.54 2.94 17.08
N VAL A 369 0.25 3.23 16.92
CA VAL A 369 -0.84 2.32 17.31
C VAL A 369 -0.79 1.02 16.50
N GLU A 370 -0.64 1.11 15.18
CA GLU A 370 -0.49 -0.06 14.29
C GLU A 370 0.73 -0.91 14.66
N ALA A 371 1.86 -0.31 15.00
CA ALA A 371 3.08 -1.01 15.45
C ALA A 371 2.85 -1.81 16.75
N HIS A 372 1.94 -1.35 17.60
CA HIS A 372 1.52 -2.07 18.81
C HIS A 372 0.41 -3.10 18.54
N GLY A 373 0.01 -3.31 17.28
CA GLY A 373 -1.06 -4.24 16.90
C GLY A 373 -2.47 -3.69 17.13
N GLY A 374 -2.60 -2.39 17.39
CA GLY A 374 -3.86 -1.71 17.63
C GLY A 374 -4.48 -1.06 16.40
N GLU A 375 -5.65 -0.49 16.58
CA GLU A 375 -6.39 0.29 15.59
C GLU A 375 -6.79 1.63 16.19
N ILE A 376 -6.69 2.72 15.38
CA ILE A 376 -7.21 4.04 15.75
C ILE A 376 -8.29 4.46 14.78
N THR A 377 -9.37 5.01 15.33
CA THR A 377 -10.49 5.60 14.60
C THR A 377 -10.78 7.02 15.11
N ALA A 378 -11.37 7.85 14.27
CA ALA A 378 -11.79 9.18 14.63
C ALA A 378 -13.27 9.38 14.29
N THR A 379 -14.00 9.97 15.21
CA THR A 379 -15.38 10.45 15.01
C THR A 379 -15.46 11.91 15.39
N SER A 380 -16.16 12.70 14.59
CA SER A 380 -16.29 14.13 14.86
C SER A 380 -17.61 14.68 14.37
N GLN A 381 -18.13 15.65 15.10
CA GLN A 381 -19.25 16.50 14.72
C GLN A 381 -18.78 17.95 14.75
N PRO A 382 -18.77 18.65 13.59
CA PRO A 382 -18.29 20.03 13.52
C PRO A 382 -19.02 20.94 14.53
N GLY A 383 -18.25 21.72 15.30
CA GLY A 383 -18.73 22.64 16.34
C GLY A 383 -19.19 21.98 17.63
N GLN A 384 -19.03 20.67 17.82
CA GLN A 384 -19.50 19.99 19.01
C GLN A 384 -18.42 19.12 19.68
N ARG A 385 -17.82 18.18 18.92
CA ARG A 385 -16.95 17.18 19.52
C ARG A 385 -16.03 16.53 18.50
N THR A 386 -14.79 16.24 18.91
CA THR A 386 -13.93 15.26 18.24
C THR A 386 -13.57 14.17 19.24
N CYS A 387 -13.51 12.92 18.77
CA CYS A 387 -13.10 11.78 19.57
C CYS A 387 -12.20 10.87 18.74
N PHE A 388 -10.99 10.65 19.25
CA PHE A 388 -10.06 9.63 18.76
C PHE A 388 -10.16 8.42 19.66
N MET A 389 -10.43 7.25 19.10
CA MET A 389 -10.55 5.98 19.80
C MET A 389 -9.46 5.02 19.37
N ILE A 390 -8.68 4.54 20.30
CA ILE A 390 -7.63 3.53 20.11
C ILE A 390 -8.11 2.23 20.74
N ARG A 391 -8.00 1.14 20.01
CA ARG A 391 -8.24 -0.23 20.46
C ARG A 391 -6.96 -1.01 20.39
N LEU A 392 -6.55 -1.59 21.49
CA LEU A 392 -5.39 -2.45 21.58
C LEU A 392 -5.87 -3.86 21.95
N PRO A 393 -5.49 -4.88 21.18
CA PRO A 393 -5.72 -6.26 21.61
C PRO A 393 -4.85 -6.54 22.83
N VAL A 394 -5.37 -7.32 23.78
CA VAL A 394 -4.51 -7.96 24.79
C VAL A 394 -3.72 -9.02 24.03
N ASN A 395 -2.43 -8.85 23.89
CA ASN A 395 -1.58 -9.94 23.47
C ASN A 395 -1.59 -10.98 24.59
N LEU A 396 -2.41 -12.01 24.42
CA LEU A 396 -2.33 -13.25 25.18
C LEU A 396 -1.14 -14.06 24.63
N ASP A 397 0.04 -13.46 24.57
CA ASP A 397 1.27 -14.23 24.40
C ASP A 397 1.66 -14.78 25.76
N CYS A 398 1.08 -15.97 26.06
CA CYS A 398 1.63 -16.92 27.03
C CYS A 398 2.76 -17.69 26.38
#